data_2ef7ec225a650e57b1465c4787e238f3
#
_entry.id   2ef7ec225a650e57b1465c4787e238f3
#
_cell.length_a   1.000
_cell.length_b   1.000
_cell.length_c   1.000
_cell.angle_alpha   90.00
_cell.angle_beta   90.00
_cell.angle_gamma   90.00
#
_symmetry.space_group_name_H-M   'P 1'
#
loop_
_entity.id
_entity.type
_entity.pdbx_description
1 polymer ?
#
loop_
_entity_poly.entity_id
_entity_poly.type
_entity_poly.pdbx_seq_one_letter_code
_entity_poly.pdbx_strand_id
1 'polypeptide(L)'
;MNQYIDLSIKKIEIKNPKRDLKPIVNLQNKVILTLSHEEYYYPTDEKTIEESLKGDYILLGVYNRDKLIAASFACEDGLFFSRPITDWMEIPENKIMCQEFVVVDMEYRGNGIQKRFMDATVREANRMGYDNSNFKNSTSGTFHA
;
A
#
# COMPACT_ATOMS: atom_id res chain seq x y z
N MET A 1 15.17 -28.93 -2.08
CA MET A 1 14.02 -28.95 -2.98
C MET A 1 13.35 -27.59 -2.99
N ASN A 2 13.22 -27.05 -4.17
CA ASN A 2 12.55 -25.76 -4.31
C ASN A 2 11.05 -25.94 -4.19
N GLN A 3 10.47 -25.24 -3.23
CA GLN A 3 9.03 -25.23 -3.12
C GLN A 3 8.50 -24.06 -3.94
N TYR A 4 7.50 -24.35 -4.73
CA TYR A 4 6.83 -23.31 -5.47
C TYR A 4 5.96 -22.50 -4.51
N ILE A 5 6.18 -21.19 -4.49
CA ILE A 5 5.38 -20.27 -3.69
C ILE A 5 4.62 -19.38 -4.65
N ASP A 6 3.32 -19.36 -4.51
CA ASP A 6 2.47 -18.49 -5.33
C ASP A 6 2.49 -17.10 -4.72
N LEU A 7 3.21 -16.19 -5.36
CA LEU A 7 3.31 -14.80 -4.95
C LEU A 7 2.36 -13.89 -5.74
N SER A 8 1.22 -14.41 -6.12
CA SER A 8 0.20 -13.64 -6.84
C SER A 8 -0.32 -12.50 -5.98
N ILE A 9 -0.56 -11.37 -6.63
CA ILE A 9 -1.15 -10.21 -5.98
C ILE A 9 -2.66 -10.38 -5.96
N LYS A 10 -3.25 -10.19 -4.79
CA LYS A 10 -4.70 -10.29 -4.60
C LYS A 10 -5.23 -9.03 -3.93
N LYS A 11 -6.48 -8.69 -4.24
CA LYS A 11 -7.15 -7.62 -3.51
C LYS A 11 -7.47 -8.10 -2.11
N ILE A 12 -7.21 -7.26 -1.14
CA ILE A 12 -7.55 -7.56 0.25
C ILE A 12 -8.95 -7.00 0.50
N GLU A 13 -9.86 -7.87 0.91
CA GLU A 13 -11.23 -7.48 1.20
C GLU A 13 -11.38 -7.16 2.68
N ILE A 14 -11.90 -5.98 2.98
CA ILE A 14 -12.11 -5.52 4.36
C ILE A 14 -13.59 -5.53 4.65
N LYS A 15 -14.02 -6.50 5.44
CA LYS A 15 -15.40 -6.61 5.90
C LYS A 15 -15.55 -6.08 7.32
N ASN A 16 -14.56 -6.34 8.16
CA ASN A 16 -14.51 -5.85 9.53
C ASN A 16 -13.14 -5.21 9.74
N PRO A 17 -13.06 -3.86 9.70
CA PRO A 17 -11.76 -3.19 9.77
C PRO A 17 -10.93 -3.57 10.98
N LYS A 18 -11.55 -3.70 12.15
CA LYS A 18 -10.80 -4.05 13.37
C LYS A 18 -10.13 -5.40 13.28
N ARG A 19 -10.77 -6.35 12.59
CA ARG A 19 -10.21 -7.69 12.42
C ARG A 19 -9.28 -7.74 11.20
N ASP A 20 -9.75 -7.19 10.09
CA ASP A 20 -9.12 -7.43 8.79
C ASP A 20 -7.89 -6.54 8.56
N LEU A 21 -7.76 -5.43 9.27
CA LEU A 21 -6.59 -4.57 9.16
C LEU A 21 -5.43 -5.01 10.07
N LYS A 22 -5.69 -5.87 11.05
CA LYS A 22 -4.63 -6.34 11.96
C LYS A 22 -3.45 -7.00 11.25
N PRO A 23 -3.66 -7.91 10.29
CA PRO A 23 -2.52 -8.51 9.59
C PRO A 23 -1.64 -7.46 8.89
N ILE A 24 -2.25 -6.41 8.36
CA ILE A 24 -1.54 -5.35 7.66
C ILE A 24 -0.70 -4.54 8.66
N VAL A 25 -1.30 -4.14 9.77
CA VAL A 25 -0.59 -3.40 10.82
C VAL A 25 0.54 -4.25 11.41
N ASN A 26 0.27 -5.53 11.65
CA ASN A 26 1.28 -6.45 12.18
C ASN A 26 2.44 -6.62 11.21
N LEU A 27 2.15 -6.68 9.91
CA LEU A 27 3.20 -6.78 8.89
C LEU A 27 4.08 -5.54 8.89
N GLN A 28 3.48 -4.35 8.96
CA GLN A 28 4.25 -3.12 9.04
C GLN A 28 5.16 -3.11 10.25
N ASN A 29 4.64 -3.50 11.41
CA ASN A 29 5.43 -3.54 12.63
C ASN A 29 6.57 -4.55 12.54
N LYS A 30 6.32 -5.71 11.94
CA LYS A 30 7.35 -6.71 11.74
C LYS A 30 8.48 -6.19 10.85
N VAL A 31 8.11 -5.51 9.76
CA VAL A 31 9.11 -4.96 8.84
C VAL A 31 9.94 -3.89 9.52
N ILE A 32 9.32 -3.03 10.32
CA ILE A 32 10.03 -1.98 11.03
C ILE A 32 11.12 -2.55 11.93
N LEU A 33 10.84 -3.67 12.59
CA LEU A 33 11.83 -4.30 13.47
C LEU A 33 13.05 -4.84 12.72
N THR A 34 12.96 -4.97 11.40
CA THR A 34 14.07 -5.48 10.57
C THR A 34 14.82 -4.36 9.85
N LEU A 35 14.40 -3.10 10.01
CA LEU A 35 15.06 -1.98 9.34
C LEU A 35 16.31 -1.56 10.09
N SER A 36 17.29 -1.05 9.32
CA SER A 36 18.49 -0.48 9.90
C SER A 36 18.21 0.93 10.41
N HIS A 37 19.16 1.50 11.16
CA HIS A 37 19.04 2.85 11.66
C HIS A 37 18.99 3.90 10.56
N GLU A 38 19.44 3.57 9.37
CA GLU A 38 19.50 4.49 8.26
C GLU A 38 18.22 4.49 7.43
N GLU A 39 17.32 3.56 7.70
CA GLU A 39 16.07 3.43 6.98
C GLU A 39 14.94 3.98 7.81
N TYR A 40 14.11 4.81 7.19
CA TYR A 40 12.97 5.41 7.86
C TYR A 40 11.68 4.85 7.29
N TYR A 41 10.80 4.45 8.16
CA TYR A 41 9.47 4.02 7.81
C TYR A 41 8.52 4.38 8.94
N TYR A 42 7.52 5.18 8.60
CA TYR A 42 6.48 5.54 9.55
C TYR A 42 5.25 4.68 9.28
N PRO A 43 4.92 3.77 10.18
CA PRO A 43 3.77 2.90 9.94
C PRO A 43 2.48 3.72 9.94
N THR A 44 1.57 3.33 9.06
CA THR A 44 0.24 3.91 9.02
C THR A 44 -0.60 3.12 10.02
N ASP A 45 -1.18 3.79 11.00
CA ASP A 45 -1.93 3.10 12.03
C ASP A 45 -3.29 2.63 11.52
N GLU A 46 -3.90 1.73 12.30
CA GLU A 46 -5.16 1.12 11.94
C GLU A 46 -6.27 2.14 11.71
N LYS A 47 -6.35 3.14 12.58
CA LYS A 47 -7.39 4.17 12.50
C LYS A 47 -7.25 4.99 11.21
N THR A 48 -6.03 5.33 10.85
CA THR A 48 -5.75 6.09 9.64
C THR A 48 -6.15 5.30 8.40
N ILE A 49 -5.79 4.02 8.36
CA ILE A 49 -6.19 3.15 7.25
C ILE A 49 -7.71 3.05 7.19
N GLU A 50 -8.37 2.82 8.32
CA GLU A 50 -9.81 2.69 8.37
C GLU A 50 -10.51 3.93 7.82
N GLU A 51 -10.04 5.12 8.17
CA GLU A 51 -10.61 6.36 7.66
C GLU A 51 -10.39 6.49 6.14
N SER A 52 -9.26 6.02 5.65
CA SER A 52 -8.95 6.07 4.22
C SER A 52 -9.81 5.14 3.39
N LEU A 53 -10.46 4.16 4.00
CA LEU A 53 -11.35 3.24 3.29
C LEU A 53 -12.70 3.86 2.93
N LYS A 54 -12.97 5.07 3.41
CA LYS A 54 -14.23 5.74 3.13
C LYS A 54 -14.33 6.27 1.70
N GLY A 55 -13.19 6.55 1.07
CA GLY A 55 -13.13 6.96 -0.32
C GLY A 55 -12.64 5.81 -1.20
N ASP A 56 -12.21 6.13 -2.41
CA ASP A 56 -11.63 5.13 -3.29
C ASP A 56 -10.29 4.67 -2.72
N TYR A 57 -10.05 3.38 -2.77
CA TYR A 57 -8.78 2.84 -2.31
C TYR A 57 -8.42 1.59 -3.10
N ILE A 58 -7.14 1.26 -3.06
CA ILE A 58 -6.59 0.04 -3.66
C ILE A 58 -5.73 -0.63 -2.60
N LEU A 59 -6.20 -1.75 -2.10
CA LEU A 59 -5.49 -2.50 -1.07
C LEU A 59 -5.16 -3.88 -1.62
N LEU A 60 -3.87 -4.15 -1.78
CA LEU A 60 -3.38 -5.36 -2.40
C LEU A 60 -2.49 -6.12 -1.43
N GLY A 61 -2.46 -7.42 -1.57
CA GLY A 61 -1.63 -8.26 -0.74
C GLY A 61 -1.06 -9.45 -1.48
N VAL A 62 0.00 -9.99 -0.93
CA VAL A 62 0.58 -11.26 -1.34
C VAL A 62 0.59 -12.17 -0.13
N TYR A 63 0.13 -13.39 -0.31
CA TYR A 63 0.04 -14.37 0.77
C TYR A 63 0.91 -15.57 0.47
N ASN A 64 1.58 -16.07 1.49
CA ASN A 64 2.16 -17.39 1.46
C ASN A 64 1.24 -18.27 2.30
N ARG A 65 0.42 -19.06 1.62
CA ARG A 65 -0.69 -19.78 2.25
C ARG A 65 -1.63 -18.77 2.90
N ASP A 66 -1.82 -18.82 4.21
CA ASP A 66 -2.72 -17.90 4.90
C ASP A 66 -2.01 -16.70 5.50
N LYS A 67 -0.70 -16.61 5.31
CA LYS A 67 0.10 -15.55 5.91
C LYS A 67 0.29 -14.40 4.94
N LEU A 68 -0.07 -13.20 5.36
CA LEU A 68 0.19 -12.00 4.58
C LEU A 68 1.68 -11.66 4.67
N ILE A 69 2.36 -11.65 3.52
CA ILE A 69 3.81 -11.39 3.47
C ILE A 69 4.14 -10.07 2.78
N ALA A 70 3.19 -9.44 2.16
CA ALA A 70 3.40 -8.13 1.53
C ALA A 70 2.06 -7.44 1.37
N ALA A 71 2.05 -6.11 1.43
CA ALA A 71 0.83 -5.34 1.26
C ALA A 71 1.15 -3.99 0.63
N SER A 72 0.19 -3.48 -0.14
CA SER A 72 0.26 -2.19 -0.79
C SER A 72 -1.07 -1.49 -0.59
N PHE A 73 -1.02 -0.22 -0.20
CA PHE A 73 -2.21 0.57 0.04
C PHE A 73 -2.11 1.91 -0.65
N ALA A 74 -3.11 2.20 -1.46
CA ALA A 74 -3.26 3.50 -2.10
C ALA A 74 -4.67 4.00 -1.82
N CYS A 75 -4.83 5.29 -1.66
CA CYS A 75 -6.14 5.87 -1.41
C CYS A 75 -6.28 7.20 -2.11
N GLU A 76 -7.53 7.63 -2.20
CA GLU A 76 -7.91 8.87 -2.83
C GLU A 76 -7.27 10.07 -2.14
N ASP A 77 -6.83 11.04 -2.95
CA ASP A 77 -6.23 12.28 -2.46
C ASP A 77 -7.19 13.07 -1.56
N GLY A 78 -6.59 13.88 -0.72
CA GLY A 78 -7.33 14.77 0.15
C GLY A 78 -7.55 14.23 1.55
N LEU A 79 -7.24 12.95 1.76
CA LEU A 79 -7.40 12.37 3.07
C LEU A 79 -6.21 12.64 3.99
N PHE A 80 -4.99 12.62 3.44
CA PHE A 80 -3.79 12.81 4.27
C PHE A 80 -2.73 13.70 3.63
N PHE A 81 -1.79 13.09 2.94
CA PHE A 81 -0.57 13.77 2.51
C PHE A 81 -0.70 14.50 1.18
N SER A 82 -1.58 14.05 0.33
CA SER A 82 -1.67 14.60 -1.02
C SER A 82 -2.56 15.83 -1.11
N ARG A 83 -3.36 16.12 -0.09
CA ARG A 83 -4.24 17.27 -0.11
C ARG A 83 -3.51 18.61 -0.33
N PRO A 84 -2.39 18.88 0.38
CA PRO A 84 -1.65 20.09 0.10
C PRO A 84 -1.10 20.17 -1.31
N ILE A 85 -0.74 19.02 -1.89
CA ILE A 85 -0.26 18.93 -3.26
C ILE A 85 -1.40 19.25 -4.21
N THR A 86 -2.59 18.72 -3.94
CA THR A 86 -3.77 18.95 -4.74
C THR A 86 -4.12 20.43 -4.78
N ASP A 87 -4.14 21.08 -3.63
CA ASP A 87 -4.47 22.50 -3.53
C ASP A 87 -3.48 23.35 -4.32
N TRP A 88 -2.21 22.99 -4.23
CA TRP A 88 -1.14 23.73 -4.90
C TRP A 88 -1.18 23.55 -6.42
N MET A 89 -1.53 22.39 -6.90
CA MET A 89 -1.56 22.07 -8.33
C MET A 89 -2.89 22.32 -9.02
N GLU A 90 -3.90 22.73 -8.25
CA GLU A 90 -5.24 22.98 -8.75
C GLU A 90 -5.88 21.76 -9.45
N ILE A 91 -5.50 20.56 -9.01
CA ILE A 91 -6.05 19.31 -9.52
C ILE A 91 -7.22 18.88 -8.61
N PRO A 92 -8.38 18.50 -9.18
CA PRO A 92 -9.49 18.04 -8.35
C PRO A 92 -9.07 16.87 -7.45
N GLU A 93 -9.38 16.95 -6.15
CA GLU A 93 -8.98 15.95 -5.17
C GLU A 93 -9.40 14.53 -5.56
N ASN A 94 -10.61 14.37 -6.08
CA ASN A 94 -11.14 13.06 -6.43
C ASN A 94 -10.51 12.45 -7.68
N LYS A 95 -9.52 13.13 -8.25
CA LYS A 95 -8.81 12.63 -9.43
C LYS A 95 -7.39 12.19 -9.14
N ILE A 96 -6.97 12.23 -7.89
CA ILE A 96 -5.61 11.84 -7.52
C ILE A 96 -5.66 10.63 -6.61
N MET A 97 -4.94 9.58 -7.00
CA MET A 97 -4.72 8.39 -6.17
C MET A 97 -3.32 8.48 -5.58
N CYS A 98 -3.22 8.34 -4.28
CA CYS A 98 -1.94 8.44 -3.58
C CYS A 98 -1.53 7.08 -3.01
N GLN A 99 -0.31 6.64 -3.34
CA GLN A 99 0.26 5.44 -2.78
C GLN A 99 0.71 5.73 -1.35
N GLU A 100 0.04 5.15 -0.37
CA GLU A 100 0.34 5.40 1.04
C GLU A 100 1.49 4.56 1.56
N PHE A 101 1.49 3.27 1.26
CA PHE A 101 2.61 2.41 1.65
C PHE A 101 2.71 1.17 0.78
N VAL A 102 3.93 0.64 0.73
CA VAL A 102 4.22 -0.69 0.19
C VAL A 102 5.16 -1.34 1.20
N VAL A 103 4.80 -2.49 1.69
CA VAL A 103 5.61 -3.20 2.67
C VAL A 103 5.76 -4.66 2.26
N VAL A 104 7.00 -5.17 2.33
CA VAL A 104 7.33 -6.55 1.98
C VAL A 104 8.13 -7.16 3.12
N ASP A 105 7.68 -8.32 3.59
CA ASP A 105 8.40 -9.08 4.61
C ASP A 105 9.83 -9.35 4.11
N MET A 106 10.81 -9.13 4.99
CA MET A 106 12.21 -9.22 4.63
C MET A 106 12.58 -10.56 3.98
N GLU A 107 11.97 -11.64 4.41
CA GLU A 107 12.24 -12.97 3.84
C GLU A 107 11.87 -13.08 2.36
N TYR A 108 11.02 -12.20 1.88
CA TYR A 108 10.50 -12.25 0.51
C TYR A 108 11.01 -11.13 -0.38
N ARG A 109 11.96 -10.34 0.12
CA ARG A 109 12.58 -9.29 -0.69
C ARG A 109 13.39 -9.91 -1.83
N GLY A 110 13.57 -9.13 -2.89
CA GLY A 110 14.33 -9.59 -4.05
C GLY A 110 13.51 -10.35 -5.08
N ASN A 111 12.20 -10.46 -4.86
CA ASN A 111 11.29 -11.14 -5.80
C ASN A 111 10.51 -10.17 -6.68
N GLY A 112 10.87 -8.88 -6.67
CA GLY A 112 10.20 -7.88 -7.49
C GLY A 112 8.78 -7.56 -7.05
N ILE A 113 8.42 -7.89 -5.83
CA ILE A 113 7.06 -7.72 -5.33
C ILE A 113 6.66 -6.24 -5.32
N GLN A 114 7.56 -5.36 -4.87
CA GLN A 114 7.27 -3.93 -4.80
C GLN A 114 6.92 -3.36 -6.16
N LYS A 115 7.71 -3.70 -7.18
CA LYS A 115 7.44 -3.23 -8.53
C LYS A 115 6.12 -3.78 -9.06
N ARG A 116 5.83 -5.03 -8.78
CA ARG A 116 4.58 -5.66 -9.20
C ARG A 116 3.38 -5.01 -8.54
N PHE A 117 3.50 -4.61 -7.27
CA PHE A 117 2.46 -3.85 -6.60
C PHE A 117 2.22 -2.50 -7.28
N MET A 118 3.30 -1.80 -7.62
CA MET A 118 3.18 -0.52 -8.29
C MET A 118 2.46 -0.66 -9.62
N ASP A 119 2.87 -1.64 -10.43
CA ASP A 119 2.22 -1.89 -11.72
C ASP A 119 0.75 -2.25 -11.56
N ALA A 120 0.44 -3.10 -10.59
CA ALA A 120 -0.94 -3.51 -10.33
C ALA A 120 -1.79 -2.34 -9.81
N THR A 121 -1.21 -1.50 -8.95
CA THR A 121 -1.91 -0.35 -8.39
C THR A 121 -2.23 0.68 -9.46
N VAL A 122 -1.26 0.98 -10.33
CA VAL A 122 -1.49 1.92 -11.43
C VAL A 122 -2.57 1.38 -12.38
N ARG A 123 -2.51 0.10 -12.71
CA ARG A 123 -3.50 -0.53 -13.58
C ARG A 123 -4.90 -0.45 -12.97
N GLU A 124 -5.01 -0.75 -11.69
CA GLU A 124 -6.29 -0.68 -11.00
C GLU A 124 -6.80 0.74 -10.89
N ALA A 125 -5.91 1.70 -10.62
CA ALA A 125 -6.28 3.12 -10.57
C ALA A 125 -6.81 3.59 -11.93
N ASN A 126 -6.15 3.18 -13.01
CA ASN A 126 -6.63 3.51 -14.36
C ASN A 126 -8.02 2.91 -14.62
N ARG A 127 -8.25 1.68 -14.17
CA ARG A 127 -9.54 1.03 -14.31
C ARG A 127 -10.64 1.80 -13.56
N MET A 128 -10.27 2.42 -12.45
CA MET A 128 -11.19 3.20 -11.61
C MET A 128 -11.39 4.63 -12.11
N GLY A 129 -10.71 5.03 -13.18
CA GLY A 129 -10.87 6.35 -13.75
C GLY A 129 -9.75 7.34 -13.44
N TYR A 130 -8.71 6.91 -12.74
CA TYR A 130 -7.54 7.74 -12.49
C TYR A 130 -6.52 7.50 -13.59
N ASP A 131 -5.97 8.57 -14.16
CA ASP A 131 -4.90 8.36 -15.15
C ASP A 131 -3.52 8.43 -14.49
N ASN A 132 -2.48 8.09 -15.25
CA ASN A 132 -1.13 8.02 -14.70
C ASN A 132 -0.62 9.34 -14.15
N SER A 133 -1.05 10.46 -14.73
CA SER A 133 -0.61 11.78 -14.27
C SER A 133 -1.21 12.15 -12.92
N ASN A 134 -2.28 11.45 -12.53
CA ASN A 134 -2.97 11.70 -11.27
C ASN A 134 -2.61 10.67 -10.19
N PHE A 135 -1.56 9.89 -10.42
CA PHE A 135 -1.08 8.93 -9.44
C PHE A 135 0.16 9.49 -8.75
N LYS A 136 0.14 9.56 -7.43
CA LYS A 136 1.23 10.10 -6.63
C LYS A 136 1.73 9.08 -5.63
N ASN A 137 3.03 9.12 -5.35
CA ASN A 137 3.63 8.31 -4.30
C ASN A 137 3.83 9.15 -3.06
N SER A 138 3.38 8.62 -1.92
CA SER A 138 3.75 9.17 -0.63
C SER A 138 5.14 8.64 -0.26
N THR A 139 6.01 9.50 0.21
CA THR A 139 7.33 9.06 0.65
C THR A 139 7.29 8.48 2.06
N SER A 140 6.26 8.78 2.82
CA SER A 140 6.19 8.38 4.23
C SER A 140 5.98 6.88 4.42
N GLY A 141 5.26 6.24 3.51
CA GLY A 141 4.98 4.82 3.62
C GLY A 141 5.72 3.96 2.61
N THR A 142 6.62 4.53 1.83
CA THR A 142 7.32 3.79 0.80
C THR A 142 8.61 3.19 1.34
N PHE A 143 8.79 1.93 1.07
CA PHE A 143 9.95 1.17 1.51
C PHE A 143 10.58 0.47 0.32
N HIS A 144 11.86 0.70 0.09
CA HIS A 144 12.59 0.10 -1.02
C HIS A 144 13.22 -1.22 -0.58
N ALA A 145 12.85 -2.27 -1.26
CA ALA A 145 13.35 -3.60 -0.96
C ALA A 145 14.41 -4.04 -1.96
#